data_e0393b9ebd369e1772125894e1ee5f77
#
_entry.id   e0393b9ebd369e1772125894e1ee5f77
#
_cell.length_a   1.000
_cell.length_b   1.000
_cell.length_c   1.000
_cell.angle_alpha   90.00
_cell.angle_beta   90.00
_cell.angle_gamma   90.00
#
_symmetry.space_group_name_H-M   'P 1'
#
loop_
_entity.id
_entity.type
_entity.pdbx_description
1 polymer ?
#
loop_
_entity_poly.entity_id
_entity_poly.type
_entity_poly.pdbx_seq_one_letter_code
_entity_poly.pdbx_strand_id
1 'polypeptide(L)'
;MRNIILLRLLFVMANALGPFAALFFNRHYHLDGSAVALVITLVSAFYLTGNLLGGALASRCSFRSLLLGTSLCSSVFLLLAMVFNTPTTSIAMVLMFMLCAGVITPVFSMLTSLAADDGNRIASFGYLHLASNLGAALLFVIGGYLLGLHSHYLMVFAAGVSIACFLASLFLVLPERQVHTPQARRRILRNMVDIPRIVIVAGAMFFALSVLDAQREYQLPLWLDVIAVDRAASIFAAVGIVNALLVILITQPLIALTSRFSTLANLAAAGIFYGIGFGAYAFFEHTALILTFVFFWTMGEILGITHITALISQKTSLQTQASLFSLIPILLALARMVSVGLGASLNSSAGFTLSWSLYGLLGLLLGGVCWLWGREAKAPQVSSPRRS
;
A
#
# COMPACT_ATOMS: atom_id res chain seq x y z
N MET A 1 -19.00 -2.99 14.77
CA MET A 1 -18.06 -2.08 14.11
C MET A 1 -16.89 -1.63 15.00
N ARG A 2 -17.10 -1.12 16.20
CA ARG A 2 -16.04 -0.65 17.12
C ARG A 2 -14.88 -1.64 17.31
N ASN A 3 -15.16 -2.93 17.56
CA ASN A 3 -14.15 -3.97 17.74
C ASN A 3 -13.29 -4.21 16.49
N ILE A 4 -13.90 -4.14 15.30
CA ILE A 4 -13.19 -4.28 14.01
C ILE A 4 -12.24 -3.11 13.80
N ILE A 5 -12.67 -1.89 14.11
CA ILE A 5 -11.85 -0.67 14.02
C ILE A 5 -10.63 -0.78 14.94
N LEU A 6 -10.83 -1.16 16.20
CA LEU A 6 -9.74 -1.34 17.16
C LEU A 6 -8.74 -2.40 16.71
N LEU A 7 -9.23 -3.58 16.31
CA LEU A 7 -8.36 -4.64 15.78
C LEU A 7 -7.59 -4.18 14.55
N ARG A 8 -8.25 -3.49 13.60
CA ARG A 8 -7.59 -2.98 12.39
C ARG A 8 -6.45 -2.03 12.74
N LEU A 9 -6.67 -1.10 13.66
CA LEU A 9 -5.65 -0.17 14.13
C LEU A 9 -4.45 -0.93 14.70
N LEU A 10 -4.68 -1.90 15.61
CA LEU A 10 -3.61 -2.71 16.20
C LEU A 10 -2.84 -3.52 15.15
N PHE A 11 -3.53 -4.17 14.19
CA PHE A 11 -2.89 -4.93 13.12
C PHE A 11 -2.05 -4.06 12.20
N VAL A 12 -2.45 -2.82 11.92
CA VAL A 12 -1.63 -1.87 11.16
C VAL A 12 -0.37 -1.50 11.96
N MET A 13 -0.51 -1.23 13.26
CA MET A 13 0.64 -0.94 14.12
C MET A 13 1.59 -2.13 14.26
N ALA A 14 1.07 -3.37 14.33
CA ALA A 14 1.89 -4.59 14.36
C ALA A 14 2.78 -4.72 13.12
N ASN A 15 2.34 -4.21 11.96
CA ASN A 15 3.08 -4.27 10.70
C ASN A 15 4.21 -3.22 10.61
N ALA A 16 4.86 -2.87 11.73
CA ALA A 16 5.90 -1.85 11.79
C ALA A 16 7.10 -2.16 10.89
N LEU A 17 7.44 -3.43 10.71
CA LEU A 17 8.52 -3.84 9.81
C LEU A 17 8.20 -3.65 8.31
N GLY A 18 6.94 -3.45 7.92
CA GLY A 18 6.56 -3.19 6.54
C GLY A 18 7.19 -1.91 5.99
N PRO A 19 6.78 -0.72 6.46
CA PRO A 19 7.30 0.55 5.97
C PRO A 19 8.74 0.82 6.38
N PHE A 20 9.21 0.29 7.53
CA PHE A 20 10.57 0.49 8.01
C PHE A 20 11.56 -0.60 7.56
N ALA A 21 11.14 -1.57 6.73
CA ALA A 21 11.97 -2.70 6.33
C ALA A 21 13.33 -2.28 5.75
N ALA A 22 13.34 -1.27 4.85
CA ALA A 22 14.57 -0.81 4.22
C ALA A 22 15.59 -0.31 5.26
N LEU A 23 15.20 0.61 6.13
CA LEU A 23 16.05 1.13 7.20
C LEU A 23 16.41 0.06 8.22
N PHE A 24 15.45 -0.81 8.57
CA PHE A 24 15.70 -1.88 9.55
C PHE A 24 16.79 -2.83 9.07
N PHE A 25 16.66 -3.40 7.88
CA PHE A 25 17.62 -4.37 7.37
C PHE A 25 18.97 -3.74 7.03
N ASN A 26 18.98 -2.50 6.53
CA ASN A 26 20.21 -1.75 6.30
C ASN A 26 20.95 -1.47 7.60
N ARG A 27 20.29 -0.94 8.63
CA ARG A 27 20.94 -0.54 9.90
C ARG A 27 21.22 -1.67 10.85
N HIS A 28 20.31 -2.66 10.95
CA HIS A 28 20.45 -3.74 11.93
C HIS A 28 21.41 -4.84 11.48
N TYR A 29 21.40 -5.16 10.18
CA TYR A 29 22.23 -6.23 9.62
C TYR A 29 23.28 -5.71 8.63
N HIS A 30 23.39 -4.40 8.45
CA HIS A 30 24.34 -3.75 7.53
C HIS A 30 24.26 -4.30 6.10
N LEU A 31 23.02 -4.65 5.65
CA LEU A 31 22.79 -5.10 4.30
C LEU A 31 22.97 -3.94 3.32
N ASP A 32 23.65 -4.20 2.21
CA ASP A 32 23.75 -3.23 1.12
C ASP A 32 22.40 -3.00 0.40
N GLY A 33 22.34 -1.97 -0.43
CA GLY A 33 21.09 -1.61 -1.14
C GLY A 33 20.53 -2.73 -2.00
N SER A 34 21.35 -3.59 -2.58
CA SER A 34 20.94 -4.71 -3.42
C SER A 34 20.33 -5.85 -2.59
N ALA A 35 20.92 -6.19 -1.47
CA ALA A 35 20.39 -7.16 -0.52
C ALA A 35 19.08 -6.66 0.11
N VAL A 36 19.02 -5.37 0.50
CA VAL A 36 17.78 -4.74 0.99
C VAL A 36 16.68 -4.81 -0.07
N ALA A 37 16.99 -4.54 -1.34
CA ALA A 37 16.03 -4.65 -2.45
C ALA A 37 15.46 -6.05 -2.58
N LEU A 38 16.32 -7.07 -2.51
CA LEU A 38 15.88 -8.47 -2.55
C LEU A 38 14.95 -8.79 -1.39
N VAL A 39 15.31 -8.39 -0.17
CA VAL A 39 14.47 -8.63 1.02
C VAL A 39 13.11 -7.95 0.88
N ILE A 40 13.04 -6.68 0.45
CA ILE A 40 11.77 -5.98 0.29
C ILE A 40 10.91 -6.59 -0.82
N THR A 41 11.55 -7.06 -1.90
CA THR A 41 10.86 -7.80 -2.96
C THR A 41 10.23 -9.07 -2.41
N LEU A 42 10.98 -9.86 -1.62
CA LEU A 42 10.46 -11.06 -0.96
C LEU A 42 9.36 -10.74 0.06
N VAL A 43 9.52 -9.70 0.87
CA VAL A 43 8.48 -9.18 1.79
C VAL A 43 7.19 -8.91 1.03
N SER A 44 7.26 -8.23 -0.12
CA SER A 44 6.10 -7.94 -0.95
C SER A 44 5.47 -9.20 -1.54
N ALA A 45 6.29 -10.16 -1.98
CA ALA A 45 5.82 -11.44 -2.53
C ALA A 45 5.12 -12.31 -1.46
N PHE A 46 5.69 -12.38 -0.24
CA PHE A 46 5.09 -13.12 0.88
C PHE A 46 3.79 -12.48 1.36
N TYR A 47 3.77 -11.14 1.46
CA TYR A 47 2.55 -10.40 1.78
C TYR A 47 1.45 -10.62 0.73
N LEU A 48 1.79 -10.58 -0.57
CA LEU A 48 0.86 -10.88 -1.66
C LEU A 48 0.33 -12.32 -1.58
N THR A 49 1.23 -13.29 -1.38
CA THR A 49 0.88 -14.70 -1.19
C THR A 49 -0.08 -14.86 -0.01
N GLY A 50 0.20 -14.19 1.10
CA GLY A 50 -0.68 -14.13 2.26
C GLY A 50 -2.07 -13.59 1.92
N ASN A 51 -2.17 -12.49 1.16
CA ASN A 51 -3.46 -11.94 0.71
C ASN A 51 -4.28 -12.96 -0.10
N LEU A 52 -3.65 -13.67 -1.02
CA LEU A 52 -4.30 -14.69 -1.83
C LEU A 52 -4.77 -15.88 -0.98
N LEU A 53 -3.93 -16.33 -0.05
CA LEU A 53 -4.27 -17.39 0.91
C LEU A 53 -5.38 -16.95 1.86
N GLY A 54 -5.33 -15.70 2.35
CA GLY A 54 -6.32 -15.14 3.26
C GLY A 54 -7.73 -15.14 2.69
N GLY A 55 -7.89 -14.77 1.42
CA GLY A 55 -9.15 -14.89 0.71
C GLY A 55 -9.66 -16.33 0.59
N ALA A 56 -8.76 -17.29 0.36
CA ALA A 56 -9.08 -18.71 0.27
C ALA A 56 -9.42 -19.32 1.66
N LEU A 57 -8.61 -19.00 2.67
CA LEU A 57 -8.80 -19.49 4.05
C LEU A 57 -10.07 -18.90 4.68
N ALA A 58 -10.38 -17.64 4.44
CA ALA A 58 -11.58 -16.99 4.91
C ALA A 58 -12.88 -17.67 4.40
N SER A 59 -12.81 -18.44 3.32
CA SER A 59 -13.94 -19.26 2.87
C SER A 59 -14.12 -20.57 3.63
N ARG A 60 -13.08 -21.03 4.37
CA ARG A 60 -13.05 -22.35 5.03
C ARG A 60 -12.93 -22.27 6.54
N CYS A 61 -12.35 -21.20 7.07
CA CYS A 61 -12.09 -20.98 8.48
C CYS A 61 -12.95 -19.84 9.03
N SER A 62 -13.22 -19.86 10.35
CA SER A 62 -13.84 -18.70 11.00
C SER A 62 -12.88 -17.49 11.01
N PHE A 63 -13.41 -16.29 10.92
CA PHE A 63 -12.59 -15.08 10.99
C PHE A 63 -11.81 -14.98 12.30
N ARG A 64 -12.44 -15.40 13.41
CA ARG A 64 -11.78 -15.44 14.71
C ARG A 64 -10.59 -16.38 14.72
N SER A 65 -10.71 -17.59 14.18
CA SER A 65 -9.58 -18.53 14.08
C SER A 65 -8.45 -17.99 13.21
N LEU A 66 -8.76 -17.30 12.11
CA LEU A 66 -7.74 -16.66 11.27
C LEU A 66 -7.03 -15.54 12.00
N LEU A 67 -7.75 -14.67 12.70
CA LEU A 67 -7.16 -13.59 13.50
C LEU A 67 -6.27 -14.13 14.61
N LEU A 68 -6.74 -15.13 15.37
CA LEU A 68 -5.97 -15.76 16.43
C LEU A 68 -4.73 -16.47 15.90
N GLY A 69 -4.89 -17.33 14.90
CA GLY A 69 -3.79 -18.12 14.34
C GLY A 69 -2.70 -17.25 13.74
N THR A 70 -3.08 -16.26 12.93
CA THR A 70 -2.11 -15.36 12.30
C THR A 70 -1.43 -14.43 13.29
N SER A 71 -2.13 -13.91 14.32
CA SER A 71 -1.51 -13.07 15.36
C SER A 71 -0.53 -13.88 16.22
N LEU A 72 -0.91 -15.12 16.59
CA LEU A 72 -0.01 -16.02 17.32
C LEU A 72 1.24 -16.35 16.51
N CYS A 73 1.06 -16.76 15.24
CA CYS A 73 2.18 -17.06 14.35
C CYS A 73 3.07 -15.82 14.14
N SER A 74 2.48 -14.64 13.93
CA SER A 74 3.22 -13.38 13.80
C SER A 74 4.09 -13.11 15.03
N SER A 75 3.53 -13.26 16.23
CA SER A 75 4.27 -13.08 17.49
C SER A 75 5.41 -14.07 17.61
N VAL A 76 5.17 -15.36 17.33
CA VAL A 76 6.18 -16.42 17.39
C VAL A 76 7.30 -16.15 16.39
N PHE A 77 7.02 -15.82 15.14
CA PHE A 77 8.04 -15.54 14.13
C PHE A 77 8.91 -14.34 14.51
N LEU A 78 8.30 -13.26 15.02
CA LEU A 78 9.08 -12.09 15.46
C LEU A 78 9.96 -12.40 16.68
N LEU A 79 9.44 -13.17 17.65
CA LEU A 79 10.24 -13.60 18.80
C LEU A 79 11.39 -14.52 18.38
N LEU A 80 11.17 -15.45 17.45
CA LEU A 80 12.22 -16.30 16.91
C LEU A 80 13.28 -15.49 16.16
N ALA A 81 12.87 -14.47 15.38
CA ALA A 81 13.80 -13.55 14.73
C ALA A 81 14.70 -12.82 15.73
N MET A 82 14.15 -12.45 16.89
CA MET A 82 14.93 -11.80 17.95
C MET A 82 15.90 -12.76 18.67
N VAL A 83 15.46 -14.00 18.92
CA VAL A 83 16.28 -15.01 19.62
C VAL A 83 17.48 -15.46 18.78
N PHE A 84 17.24 -15.78 17.51
CA PHE A 84 18.30 -16.29 16.63
C PHE A 84 19.17 -15.19 16.02
N ASN A 85 18.68 -13.98 15.92
CA ASN A 85 19.37 -12.73 15.55
C ASN A 85 20.48 -12.85 14.48
N THR A 86 20.31 -13.76 13.50
CA THR A 86 21.17 -13.82 12.31
C THR A 86 20.44 -13.22 11.13
N PRO A 87 21.13 -12.59 10.15
CA PRO A 87 20.46 -11.98 8.99
C PRO A 87 19.51 -12.95 8.28
N THR A 88 19.97 -14.16 7.99
CA THR A 88 19.20 -15.18 7.26
C THR A 88 17.96 -15.62 8.03
N THR A 89 18.10 -15.92 9.32
CA THR A 89 16.97 -16.37 10.16
C THR A 89 15.96 -15.25 10.34
N SER A 90 16.42 -14.03 10.60
CA SER A 90 15.53 -12.88 10.78
C SER A 90 14.78 -12.54 9.50
N ILE A 91 15.45 -12.58 8.34
CA ILE A 91 14.77 -12.41 7.05
C ILE A 91 13.67 -13.47 6.89
N ALA A 92 14.01 -14.77 7.09
CA ALA A 92 13.04 -15.85 6.97
C ALA A 92 11.82 -15.66 7.89
N MET A 93 12.05 -15.30 9.15
CA MET A 93 10.99 -15.08 10.14
C MET A 93 10.14 -13.84 9.80
N VAL A 94 10.77 -12.75 9.35
CA VAL A 94 10.03 -11.54 8.88
C VAL A 94 9.20 -11.85 7.63
N LEU A 95 9.69 -12.69 6.70
CA LEU A 95 8.90 -13.12 5.54
C LEU A 95 7.66 -13.92 5.97
N MET A 96 7.79 -14.83 6.93
CA MET A 96 6.66 -15.58 7.49
C MET A 96 5.67 -14.67 8.25
N PHE A 97 6.19 -13.67 8.99
CA PHE A 97 5.36 -12.62 9.59
C PHE A 97 4.58 -11.84 8.53
N MET A 98 5.23 -11.43 7.42
CA MET A 98 4.56 -10.71 6.33
C MET A 98 3.50 -11.54 5.60
N LEU A 99 3.72 -12.85 5.48
CA LEU A 99 2.69 -13.78 4.99
C LEU A 99 1.46 -13.76 5.90
N CYS A 100 1.65 -13.82 7.22
CA CYS A 100 0.55 -13.73 8.19
C CYS A 100 -0.18 -12.38 8.10
N ALA A 101 0.55 -11.27 7.99
CA ALA A 101 -0.02 -9.93 7.80
C ALA A 101 -0.86 -9.83 6.51
N GLY A 102 -0.38 -10.47 5.44
CA GLY A 102 -1.12 -10.60 4.18
C GLY A 102 -2.44 -11.35 4.34
N VAL A 103 -2.44 -12.50 5.03
CA VAL A 103 -3.65 -13.32 5.27
C VAL A 103 -4.77 -12.51 5.93
N ILE A 104 -4.43 -11.62 6.84
CA ILE A 104 -5.39 -10.82 7.62
C ILE A 104 -6.05 -9.71 6.80
N THR A 105 -5.38 -9.17 5.80
CA THR A 105 -5.87 -7.99 5.06
C THR A 105 -7.27 -8.19 4.46
N PRO A 106 -7.57 -9.25 3.70
CA PRO A 106 -8.90 -9.49 3.17
C PRO A 106 -9.93 -9.83 4.26
N VAL A 107 -9.49 -10.39 5.39
CA VAL A 107 -10.38 -10.72 6.53
C VAL A 107 -11.04 -9.46 7.09
N PHE A 108 -10.29 -8.35 7.24
CA PHE A 108 -10.86 -7.10 7.69
C PHE A 108 -11.91 -6.52 6.73
N SER A 109 -11.68 -6.61 5.42
CA SER A 109 -12.68 -6.17 4.43
C SER A 109 -13.96 -7.00 4.52
N MET A 110 -13.82 -8.32 4.70
CA MET A 110 -14.97 -9.22 4.87
C MET A 110 -15.71 -8.97 6.19
N LEU A 111 -15.00 -8.81 7.32
CA LEU A 111 -15.60 -8.46 8.61
C LEU A 111 -16.35 -7.15 8.55
N THR A 112 -15.78 -6.14 7.90
CA THR A 112 -16.44 -4.84 7.71
C THR A 112 -17.70 -4.97 6.88
N SER A 113 -17.67 -5.74 5.80
CA SER A 113 -18.83 -5.99 4.95
C SER A 113 -19.97 -6.71 5.69
N LEU A 114 -19.64 -7.61 6.64
CA LEU A 114 -20.63 -8.32 7.45
C LEU A 114 -21.21 -7.49 8.58
N ALA A 115 -20.38 -6.58 9.15
CA ALA A 115 -20.79 -5.71 10.25
C ALA A 115 -21.50 -4.43 9.78
N ALA A 116 -21.53 -4.19 8.49
CA ALA A 116 -22.15 -3.01 7.89
C ALA A 116 -23.61 -3.30 7.54
N ASP A 117 -24.53 -2.45 8.01
CA ASP A 117 -25.91 -2.43 7.54
C ASP A 117 -25.97 -1.93 6.09
N ASP A 118 -26.98 -2.37 5.31
CA ASP A 118 -27.08 -2.05 3.87
C ASP A 118 -27.07 -0.54 3.57
N GLY A 119 -27.58 0.30 4.48
CA GLY A 119 -27.56 1.76 4.35
C GLY A 119 -26.23 2.43 4.73
N ASN A 120 -25.30 1.72 5.43
CA ASN A 120 -24.10 2.31 6.05
C ASN A 120 -22.77 1.68 5.57
N ARG A 121 -22.79 0.88 4.51
CA ARG A 121 -21.57 0.19 4.01
C ARG A 121 -20.45 1.16 3.69
N ILE A 122 -20.72 2.25 2.98
CA ILE A 122 -19.70 3.24 2.59
C ILE A 122 -19.06 3.85 3.84
N ALA A 123 -19.86 4.24 4.82
CA ALA A 123 -19.35 4.78 6.08
C ALA A 123 -18.51 3.76 6.86
N SER A 124 -18.92 2.48 6.87
CA SER A 124 -18.19 1.40 7.55
C SER A 124 -16.79 1.17 6.95
N PHE A 125 -16.66 1.17 5.63
CA PHE A 125 -15.35 1.10 4.97
C PHE A 125 -14.55 2.39 5.17
N GLY A 126 -15.20 3.55 5.25
CA GLY A 126 -14.58 4.81 5.63
C GLY A 126 -13.95 4.75 7.02
N TYR A 127 -14.64 4.19 8.02
CA TYR A 127 -14.08 3.98 9.35
C TYR A 127 -12.92 2.98 9.37
N LEU A 128 -12.98 1.91 8.57
CA LEU A 128 -11.88 0.97 8.43
C LEU A 128 -10.63 1.65 7.83
N HIS A 129 -10.82 2.50 6.84
CA HIS A 129 -9.75 3.29 6.22
C HIS A 129 -9.16 4.29 7.21
N LEU A 130 -10.01 5.01 7.96
CA LEU A 130 -9.57 5.92 9.01
C LEU A 130 -8.74 5.19 10.08
N ALA A 131 -9.20 4.02 10.55
CA ALA A 131 -8.45 3.19 11.50
C ALA A 131 -7.08 2.77 10.95
N SER A 132 -7.01 2.45 9.64
CA SER A 132 -5.74 2.11 8.99
C SER A 132 -4.77 3.29 8.96
N ASN A 133 -5.22 4.48 8.60
CA ASN A 133 -4.37 5.68 8.55
C ASN A 133 -3.96 6.15 9.96
N LEU A 134 -4.86 6.08 10.94
CA LEU A 134 -4.51 6.39 12.33
C LEU A 134 -3.49 5.38 12.88
N GLY A 135 -3.69 4.08 12.61
CA GLY A 135 -2.73 3.05 12.98
C GLY A 135 -1.37 3.25 12.31
N ALA A 136 -1.34 3.65 11.03
CA ALA A 136 -0.12 4.01 10.31
C ALA A 136 0.57 5.24 10.92
N ALA A 137 -0.17 6.31 11.24
CA ALA A 137 0.39 7.48 11.89
C ALA A 137 1.05 7.14 13.23
N LEU A 138 0.35 6.37 14.09
CA LEU A 138 0.89 5.91 15.37
C LEU A 138 2.12 5.01 15.18
N LEU A 139 2.07 4.12 14.19
CA LEU A 139 3.20 3.27 13.81
C LEU A 139 4.42 4.12 13.41
N PHE A 140 4.25 5.14 12.59
CA PHE A 140 5.34 6.02 12.18
C PHE A 140 5.93 6.81 13.36
N VAL A 141 5.07 7.34 14.26
CA VAL A 141 5.54 8.04 15.46
C VAL A 141 6.38 7.10 16.34
N ILE A 142 5.79 5.97 16.74
CA ILE A 142 6.43 5.05 17.68
C ILE A 142 7.58 4.30 17.01
N GLY A 143 7.36 3.76 15.81
CA GLY A 143 8.37 2.99 15.08
C GLY A 143 9.58 3.82 14.70
N GLY A 144 9.38 5.06 14.25
CA GLY A 144 10.47 5.98 13.94
C GLY A 144 11.30 6.36 15.16
N TYR A 145 10.64 6.64 16.30
CA TYR A 145 11.32 6.89 17.56
C TYR A 145 12.14 5.67 18.02
N LEU A 146 11.53 4.51 18.04
CA LEU A 146 12.19 3.26 18.48
C LEU A 146 13.35 2.87 17.56
N LEU A 147 13.20 2.99 16.25
CA LEU A 147 14.26 2.72 15.28
C LEU A 147 15.41 3.73 15.41
N GLY A 148 15.09 4.98 15.78
CA GLY A 148 16.11 6.00 16.06
C GLY A 148 16.92 5.72 17.33
N LEU A 149 16.33 5.05 18.33
CA LEU A 149 17.06 4.61 19.53
C LEU A 149 17.91 3.37 19.25
N HIS A 150 17.29 2.31 18.74
CA HIS A 150 17.96 1.06 18.36
C HIS A 150 17.02 0.21 17.50
N SER A 151 17.51 -0.32 16.38
CA SER A 151 16.70 -1.09 15.43
C SER A 151 15.99 -2.31 16.05
N HIS A 152 16.57 -2.94 17.05
CA HIS A 152 15.98 -4.06 17.79
C HIS A 152 14.64 -3.69 18.45
N TYR A 153 14.48 -2.46 18.95
CA TYR A 153 13.24 -2.03 19.60
C TYR A 153 12.03 -2.02 18.66
N LEU A 154 12.26 -1.84 17.36
CA LEU A 154 11.20 -1.94 16.36
C LEU A 154 10.59 -3.36 16.29
N MET A 155 11.45 -4.39 16.38
CA MET A 155 11.00 -5.79 16.43
C MET A 155 10.24 -6.10 17.73
N VAL A 156 10.76 -5.62 18.87
CA VAL A 156 10.10 -5.76 20.19
C VAL A 156 8.71 -5.15 20.15
N PHE A 157 8.59 -3.95 19.58
CA PHE A 157 7.31 -3.27 19.42
C PHE A 157 6.35 -4.06 18.53
N ALA A 158 6.80 -4.50 17.35
CA ALA A 158 5.97 -5.29 16.43
C ALA A 158 5.49 -6.61 17.07
N ALA A 159 6.37 -7.32 17.80
CA ALA A 159 6.03 -8.53 18.54
C ALA A 159 5.02 -8.25 19.66
N GLY A 160 5.24 -7.21 20.46
CA GLY A 160 4.33 -6.81 21.54
C GLY A 160 2.94 -6.43 21.04
N VAL A 161 2.85 -5.66 19.94
CA VAL A 161 1.56 -5.32 19.33
C VAL A 161 0.91 -6.56 18.70
N SER A 162 1.66 -7.48 18.11
CA SER A 162 1.13 -8.76 17.61
C SER A 162 0.53 -9.62 18.73
N ILE A 163 1.16 -9.64 19.91
CA ILE A 163 0.61 -10.29 21.11
C ILE A 163 -0.69 -9.57 21.54
N ALA A 164 -0.70 -8.23 21.54
CA ALA A 164 -1.91 -7.46 21.85
C ALA A 164 -3.04 -7.76 20.85
N CYS A 165 -2.75 -7.92 19.57
CA CYS A 165 -3.72 -8.38 18.56
C CYS A 165 -4.28 -9.75 18.87
N PHE A 166 -3.43 -10.69 19.28
CA PHE A 166 -3.86 -12.03 19.68
C PHE A 166 -4.80 -11.97 20.89
N LEU A 167 -4.41 -11.27 21.95
CA LEU A 167 -5.24 -11.10 23.16
C LEU A 167 -6.56 -10.39 22.83
N ALA A 168 -6.52 -9.29 22.07
CA ALA A 168 -7.72 -8.60 21.65
C ALA A 168 -8.66 -9.50 20.84
N SER A 169 -8.11 -10.36 19.96
CA SER A 169 -8.91 -11.32 19.18
C SER A 169 -9.54 -12.42 20.04
N LEU A 170 -8.97 -12.74 21.22
CA LEU A 170 -9.57 -13.68 22.19
C LEU A 170 -10.81 -13.11 22.86
N PHE A 171 -10.79 -11.82 23.22
CA PHE A 171 -11.82 -11.22 24.06
C PHE A 171 -12.89 -10.45 23.29
N LEU A 172 -12.57 -9.94 22.08
CA LEU A 172 -13.51 -9.15 21.31
C LEU A 172 -14.54 -10.01 20.58
N VAL A 173 -15.80 -9.58 20.68
CA VAL A 173 -16.91 -10.20 19.95
C VAL A 173 -16.86 -9.74 18.50
N LEU A 174 -16.80 -10.68 17.56
CA LEU A 174 -16.75 -10.45 16.13
C LEU A 174 -17.99 -11.04 15.46
N PRO A 175 -18.44 -10.47 14.32
CA PRO A 175 -19.53 -11.05 13.54
C PRO A 175 -19.18 -12.48 13.11
N GLU A 176 -20.11 -13.40 13.31
CA GLU A 176 -19.98 -14.78 12.82
C GLU A 176 -20.46 -14.87 11.38
N ARG A 177 -19.72 -15.63 10.58
CA ARG A 177 -20.09 -15.90 9.19
C ARG A 177 -20.88 -17.18 9.10
N GLN A 178 -22.02 -17.14 8.41
CA GLN A 178 -22.60 -18.36 7.83
C GLN A 178 -21.73 -18.78 6.64
N VAL A 179 -21.14 -19.97 6.72
CA VAL A 179 -20.26 -20.55 5.70
C VAL A 179 -21.06 -20.74 4.41
N HIS A 180 -20.80 -19.93 3.40
CA HIS A 180 -21.38 -20.09 2.07
C HIS A 180 -20.41 -20.86 1.16
N THR A 181 -20.99 -21.80 0.41
CA THR A 181 -20.33 -22.77 -0.47
C THR A 181 -19.43 -22.18 -1.57
N PRO A 182 -18.43 -22.94 -2.08
CA PRO A 182 -17.30 -22.46 -2.91
C PRO A 182 -17.63 -22.16 -4.39
N GLN A 183 -18.80 -21.70 -4.74
CA GLN A 183 -19.16 -21.41 -6.16
C GLN A 183 -18.53 -20.12 -6.74
N ALA A 184 -17.95 -19.25 -5.90
CA ALA A 184 -17.48 -17.94 -6.32
C ALA A 184 -16.22 -17.96 -7.24
N ARG A 185 -15.32 -18.92 -7.05
CA ARG A 185 -13.98 -18.90 -7.71
C ARG A 185 -14.01 -19.17 -9.21
N ARG A 186 -14.91 -20.03 -9.70
CA ARG A 186 -15.06 -20.32 -11.15
C ARG A 186 -15.73 -19.18 -11.92
N ARG A 187 -16.51 -18.32 -11.25
CA ARG A 187 -17.15 -17.14 -11.87
C ARG A 187 -16.18 -16.00 -12.11
N ILE A 188 -15.14 -15.84 -11.28
CA ILE A 188 -14.20 -14.69 -11.37
C ILE A 188 -13.49 -14.65 -12.73
N LEU A 189 -12.93 -15.77 -13.19
CA LEU A 189 -12.21 -15.84 -14.47
C LEU A 189 -13.12 -15.65 -15.68
N ARG A 190 -14.40 -16.08 -15.59
CA ARG A 190 -15.37 -15.97 -16.69
C ARG A 190 -15.90 -14.54 -16.88
N ASN A 191 -15.93 -13.73 -15.83
CA ASN A 191 -16.45 -12.37 -15.86
C ASN A 191 -15.40 -11.32 -16.29
N MET A 192 -14.16 -11.71 -16.54
CA MET A 192 -13.11 -10.80 -17.02
C MET A 192 -13.17 -10.51 -18.52
N VAL A 193 -14.07 -11.16 -19.26
CA VAL A 193 -14.15 -11.04 -20.73
C VAL A 193 -14.74 -9.68 -21.16
N ASP A 194 -15.55 -9.05 -20.33
CA ASP A 194 -16.30 -7.81 -20.66
C ASP A 194 -15.78 -6.56 -19.93
N ILE A 195 -14.45 -6.45 -19.71
CA ILE A 195 -13.88 -5.25 -19.07
C ILE A 195 -13.80 -4.12 -20.12
N PRO A 196 -14.40 -2.95 -19.88
CA PRO A 196 -14.31 -1.83 -20.80
C PRO A 196 -12.85 -1.39 -21.02
N ARG A 197 -12.48 -1.12 -22.28
CA ARG A 197 -11.10 -0.72 -22.64
C ARG A 197 -10.56 0.43 -21.79
N ILE A 198 -11.43 1.39 -21.45
CA ILE A 198 -11.06 2.53 -20.60
C ILE A 198 -10.60 2.09 -19.19
N VAL A 199 -11.18 1.04 -18.63
CA VAL A 199 -10.79 0.49 -17.31
C VAL A 199 -9.43 -0.18 -17.40
N ILE A 200 -9.16 -0.91 -18.50
CA ILE A 200 -7.86 -1.56 -18.73
C ILE A 200 -6.76 -0.50 -18.85
N VAL A 201 -7.00 0.53 -19.67
CA VAL A 201 -6.05 1.64 -19.87
C VAL A 201 -5.78 2.38 -18.58
N ALA A 202 -6.84 2.81 -17.87
CA ALA A 202 -6.68 3.49 -16.60
C ALA A 202 -5.98 2.61 -15.54
N GLY A 203 -6.25 1.30 -15.54
CA GLY A 203 -5.58 0.33 -14.69
C GLY A 203 -4.08 0.21 -14.99
N ALA A 204 -3.70 0.20 -16.26
CA ALA A 204 -2.29 0.20 -16.67
C ALA A 204 -1.56 1.49 -16.26
N MET A 205 -2.21 2.65 -16.43
CA MET A 205 -1.67 3.94 -15.98
C MET A 205 -1.57 3.99 -14.45
N PHE A 206 -2.59 3.52 -13.74
CA PHE A 206 -2.56 3.41 -12.29
C PHE A 206 -1.41 2.51 -11.80
N PHE A 207 -1.18 1.36 -12.46
CA PHE A 207 -0.04 0.49 -12.15
C PHE A 207 1.30 1.23 -12.32
N ALA A 208 1.50 1.93 -13.45
CA ALA A 208 2.71 2.70 -13.69
C ALA A 208 2.94 3.81 -12.65
N LEU A 209 1.88 4.53 -12.24
CA LEU A 209 1.93 5.51 -11.15
C LEU A 209 2.24 4.85 -9.81
N SER A 210 1.71 3.64 -9.56
CA SER A 210 1.99 2.87 -8.33
C SER A 210 3.44 2.39 -8.24
N VAL A 211 4.12 2.18 -9.38
CA VAL A 211 5.57 1.92 -9.42
C VAL A 211 6.35 3.13 -8.92
N LEU A 212 5.94 4.35 -9.27
CA LEU A 212 6.54 5.58 -8.73
C LEU A 212 6.26 5.72 -7.23
N ASP A 213 5.01 5.54 -6.83
CA ASP A 213 4.58 5.66 -5.43
C ASP A 213 5.38 4.75 -4.49
N ALA A 214 5.66 3.53 -4.92
CA ALA A 214 6.36 2.54 -4.10
C ALA A 214 7.83 2.91 -3.79
N GLN A 215 8.42 3.91 -4.46
CA GLN A 215 9.76 4.42 -4.14
C GLN A 215 9.83 5.07 -2.75
N ARG A 216 8.71 5.52 -2.21
CA ARG A 216 8.64 6.03 -0.82
C ARG A 216 8.99 4.97 0.23
N GLU A 217 8.82 3.68 -0.07
CA GLU A 217 9.06 2.59 0.88
C GLU A 217 10.44 1.93 0.69
N TYR A 218 11.10 2.15 -0.43
CA TYR A 218 12.42 1.60 -0.70
C TYR A 218 13.50 2.69 -0.84
N GLN A 219 13.38 3.54 -1.85
CA GLN A 219 14.44 4.51 -2.17
C GLN A 219 14.52 5.64 -1.14
N LEU A 220 13.37 6.18 -0.72
CA LEU A 220 13.33 7.32 0.20
C LEU A 220 14.03 7.02 1.54
N PRO A 221 13.73 5.91 2.25
CA PRO A 221 14.42 5.61 3.50
C PRO A 221 15.94 5.37 3.32
N LEU A 222 16.37 4.71 2.24
CA LEU A 222 17.79 4.50 1.96
C LEU A 222 18.51 5.81 1.61
N TRP A 223 17.87 6.68 0.84
CA TRP A 223 18.41 8.00 0.54
C TRP A 223 18.53 8.87 1.79
N LEU A 224 17.53 8.87 2.67
CA LEU A 224 17.59 9.57 3.95
C LEU A 224 18.72 9.04 4.84
N ASP A 225 19.01 7.77 4.78
CA ASP A 225 20.12 7.15 5.54
C ASP A 225 21.50 7.62 5.03
N VAL A 226 21.58 8.02 3.77
CA VAL A 226 22.81 8.62 3.20
C VAL A 226 22.96 10.09 3.56
N ILE A 227 21.89 10.90 3.41
CA ILE A 227 21.98 12.37 3.57
C ILE A 227 21.83 12.83 5.04
N ALA A 228 21.26 12.02 5.90
CA ALA A 228 20.94 12.39 7.28
C ALA A 228 21.05 11.21 8.25
N VAL A 229 22.17 10.49 8.25
CA VAL A 229 22.41 9.22 8.96
C VAL A 229 21.79 9.18 10.37
N ASP A 230 22.07 10.15 11.22
CA ASP A 230 21.58 10.17 12.60
C ASP A 230 20.09 10.47 12.73
N ARG A 231 19.48 11.08 11.72
CA ARG A 231 18.09 11.56 11.73
C ARG A 231 17.19 10.87 10.70
N ALA A 232 17.71 9.94 9.90
CA ALA A 232 16.94 9.32 8.82
C ALA A 232 15.65 8.67 9.33
N ALA A 233 15.70 7.94 10.44
CA ALA A 233 14.54 7.30 11.04
C ALA A 233 13.46 8.32 11.48
N SER A 234 13.88 9.42 12.10
CA SER A 234 12.95 10.48 12.54
C SER A 234 12.39 11.28 11.37
N ILE A 235 13.18 11.58 10.34
CA ILE A 235 12.70 12.25 9.12
C ILE A 235 11.73 11.32 8.37
N PHE A 236 12.05 10.04 8.23
CA PHE A 236 11.17 9.07 7.58
C PHE A 236 9.85 8.88 8.34
N ALA A 237 9.91 8.87 9.69
CA ALA A 237 8.71 8.89 10.52
C ALA A 237 7.86 10.14 10.28
N ALA A 238 8.48 11.33 10.24
CA ALA A 238 7.79 12.59 9.94
C ALA A 238 7.14 12.57 8.55
N VAL A 239 7.81 12.02 7.53
CA VAL A 239 7.25 11.80 6.19
C VAL A 239 5.97 10.97 6.27
N GLY A 240 5.99 9.83 6.98
CA GLY A 240 4.82 8.96 7.13
C GLY A 240 3.67 9.63 7.89
N ILE A 241 3.98 10.41 8.92
CA ILE A 241 2.98 11.18 9.69
C ILE A 241 2.33 12.25 8.79
N VAL A 242 3.15 13.03 8.07
CA VAL A 242 2.64 14.08 7.16
C VAL A 242 1.77 13.46 6.07
N ASN A 243 2.20 12.36 5.45
CA ASN A 243 1.38 11.63 4.49
C ASN A 243 0.04 11.20 5.09
N ALA A 244 0.04 10.53 6.25
CA ALA A 244 -1.20 10.06 6.88
C ALA A 244 -2.15 11.22 7.22
N LEU A 245 -1.65 12.33 7.74
CA LEU A 245 -2.43 13.53 8.03
C LEU A 245 -3.01 14.16 6.75
N LEU A 246 -2.21 14.28 5.70
CA LEU A 246 -2.67 14.79 4.41
C LEU A 246 -3.77 13.90 3.82
N VAL A 247 -3.62 12.58 3.86
CA VAL A 247 -4.67 11.65 3.40
C VAL A 247 -5.96 11.86 4.19
N ILE A 248 -5.90 11.97 5.52
CA ILE A 248 -7.08 12.17 6.35
C ILE A 248 -7.76 13.52 6.06
N LEU A 249 -6.99 14.60 5.97
CA LEU A 249 -7.53 15.96 5.88
C LEU A 249 -7.93 16.37 4.46
N ILE A 250 -7.18 15.90 3.45
CA ILE A 250 -7.28 16.44 2.09
C ILE A 250 -8.07 15.52 1.16
N THR A 251 -8.24 14.24 1.46
CA THR A 251 -8.93 13.31 0.54
C THR A 251 -10.32 13.82 0.14
N GLN A 252 -11.16 14.21 1.09
CA GLN A 252 -12.53 14.64 0.78
C GLN A 252 -12.59 15.95 -0.02
N PRO A 253 -11.92 17.05 0.38
CA PRO A 253 -11.93 18.27 -0.42
C PRO A 253 -11.29 18.09 -1.80
N LEU A 254 -10.23 17.27 -1.92
CA LEU A 254 -9.60 17.01 -3.21
C LEU A 254 -10.53 16.24 -4.14
N ILE A 255 -11.25 15.22 -3.66
CA ILE A 255 -12.26 14.49 -4.43
C ILE A 255 -13.38 15.42 -4.88
N ALA A 256 -13.91 16.25 -3.98
CA ALA A 256 -14.95 17.22 -4.32
C ALA A 256 -14.53 18.17 -5.44
N LEU A 257 -13.28 18.64 -5.41
CA LEU A 257 -12.70 19.52 -6.42
C LEU A 257 -12.49 18.81 -7.76
N THR A 258 -12.05 17.56 -7.73
CA THR A 258 -11.56 16.81 -8.90
C THR A 258 -12.60 15.88 -9.53
N SER A 259 -13.73 15.62 -8.88
CA SER A 259 -14.82 14.76 -9.36
C SER A 259 -15.44 15.23 -10.70
N ARG A 260 -15.33 16.51 -11.02
CA ARG A 260 -15.78 17.11 -12.30
C ARG A 260 -14.90 16.75 -13.49
N PHE A 261 -13.68 16.26 -13.26
CA PHE A 261 -12.75 15.90 -14.32
C PHE A 261 -12.84 14.41 -14.64
N SER A 262 -12.39 14.02 -15.84
CA SER A 262 -12.34 12.60 -16.21
C SER A 262 -11.27 11.86 -15.40
N THR A 263 -11.43 10.53 -15.28
CA THR A 263 -10.44 9.69 -14.60
C THR A 263 -9.03 9.84 -15.19
N LEU A 264 -8.90 9.86 -16.51
CA LEU A 264 -7.60 10.05 -17.17
C LEU A 264 -6.98 11.42 -16.88
N ALA A 265 -7.79 12.48 -16.78
CA ALA A 265 -7.31 13.82 -16.39
C ALA A 265 -6.81 13.82 -14.94
N ASN A 266 -7.48 13.11 -14.04
CA ASN A 266 -7.04 12.96 -12.64
C ASN A 266 -5.78 12.09 -12.52
N LEU A 267 -5.64 11.03 -13.31
CA LEU A 267 -4.41 10.26 -13.40
C LEU A 267 -3.26 11.07 -14.02
N ALA A 268 -3.56 11.97 -14.98
CA ALA A 268 -2.57 12.92 -15.50
C ALA A 268 -2.06 13.87 -14.40
N ALA A 269 -2.98 14.44 -13.62
CA ALA A 269 -2.61 15.27 -12.47
C ALA A 269 -1.81 14.47 -11.43
N ALA A 270 -2.17 13.22 -11.16
CA ALA A 270 -1.41 12.33 -10.28
C ALA A 270 0.02 12.14 -10.77
N GLY A 271 0.22 11.90 -12.06
CA GLY A 271 1.57 11.78 -12.65
C GLY A 271 2.40 13.06 -12.47
N ILE A 272 1.82 14.23 -12.70
CA ILE A 272 2.48 15.52 -12.48
C ILE A 272 2.85 15.70 -11.01
N PHE A 273 1.93 15.39 -10.09
CA PHE A 273 2.17 15.47 -8.65
C PHE A 273 3.28 14.53 -8.18
N TYR A 274 3.32 13.29 -8.64
CA TYR A 274 4.42 12.37 -8.38
C TYR A 274 5.73 12.89 -9.00
N GLY A 275 5.68 13.40 -10.23
CA GLY A 275 6.84 13.95 -10.92
C GLY A 275 7.49 15.11 -10.16
N ILE A 276 6.69 16.05 -9.66
CA ILE A 276 7.17 17.17 -8.83
C ILE A 276 7.66 16.64 -7.48
N GLY A 277 6.86 15.81 -6.79
CA GLY A 277 7.14 15.36 -5.44
C GLY A 277 8.43 14.54 -5.33
N PHE A 278 8.61 13.53 -6.17
CA PHE A 278 9.80 12.69 -6.16
C PHE A 278 10.98 13.34 -6.90
N GLY A 279 10.73 14.05 -8.01
CA GLY A 279 11.78 14.75 -8.75
C GLY A 279 12.50 15.82 -7.93
N ALA A 280 11.81 16.47 -7.02
CA ALA A 280 12.38 17.49 -6.13
C ALA A 280 13.47 16.95 -5.21
N TYR A 281 13.41 15.67 -4.81
CA TYR A 281 14.41 15.04 -3.96
C TYR A 281 15.80 14.93 -4.64
N ALA A 282 15.88 15.11 -5.95
CA ALA A 282 17.16 15.23 -6.66
C ALA A 282 17.92 16.53 -6.35
N PHE A 283 17.21 17.58 -5.89
CA PHE A 283 17.74 18.92 -5.74
C PHE A 283 17.69 19.45 -4.31
N PHE A 284 16.86 18.88 -3.46
CA PHE A 284 16.57 19.41 -2.13
C PHE A 284 16.71 18.34 -1.05
N GLU A 285 17.70 18.53 -0.17
CA GLU A 285 18.00 17.62 0.96
C GLU A 285 17.58 18.20 2.33
N HIS A 286 17.13 19.46 2.35
CA HIS A 286 16.72 20.08 3.61
C HIS A 286 15.40 19.49 4.11
N THR A 287 15.35 19.08 5.39
CA THR A 287 14.21 18.37 5.99
C THR A 287 12.86 19.05 5.75
N ALA A 288 12.78 20.38 5.88
CA ALA A 288 11.53 21.11 5.65
C ALA A 288 11.04 20.98 4.20
N LEU A 289 11.95 20.99 3.21
CA LEU A 289 11.61 20.81 1.80
C LEU A 289 11.23 19.36 1.53
N ILE A 290 11.93 18.38 2.12
CA ILE A 290 11.53 16.96 2.04
C ILE A 290 10.08 16.80 2.47
N LEU A 291 9.70 17.35 3.63
CA LEU A 291 8.32 17.28 4.15
C LEU A 291 7.33 18.08 3.29
N THR A 292 7.75 19.18 2.67
CA THR A 292 6.90 19.92 1.73
C THR A 292 6.58 19.09 0.49
N PHE A 293 7.53 18.34 -0.04
CA PHE A 293 7.33 17.52 -1.24
C PHE A 293 6.51 16.25 -0.95
N VAL A 294 6.34 15.84 0.32
CA VAL A 294 5.35 14.84 0.72
C VAL A 294 3.94 15.26 0.29
N PHE A 295 3.60 16.54 0.40
CA PHE A 295 2.29 17.04 -0.06
C PHE A 295 2.03 16.67 -1.51
N PHE A 296 2.99 16.90 -2.40
CA PHE A 296 2.81 16.68 -3.82
C PHE A 296 2.56 15.19 -4.13
N TRP A 297 3.45 14.29 -3.74
CA TRP A 297 3.23 12.89 -4.08
C TRP A 297 2.03 12.27 -3.33
N THR A 298 1.64 12.80 -2.15
CA THR A 298 0.38 12.40 -1.48
C THR A 298 -0.85 12.80 -2.31
N MET A 299 -0.83 13.98 -2.97
CA MET A 299 -1.90 14.33 -3.91
C MET A 299 -1.98 13.33 -5.06
N GLY A 300 -0.84 12.90 -5.59
CA GLY A 300 -0.75 11.85 -6.60
C GLY A 300 -1.37 10.52 -6.14
N GLU A 301 -1.05 10.08 -4.93
CA GLU A 301 -1.60 8.88 -4.28
C GLU A 301 -3.13 8.94 -4.18
N ILE A 302 -3.66 10.01 -3.60
CA ILE A 302 -5.11 10.18 -3.41
C ILE A 302 -5.84 10.17 -4.76
N LEU A 303 -5.34 10.93 -5.74
CA LEU A 303 -5.96 10.99 -7.07
C LEU A 303 -5.93 9.65 -7.78
N GLY A 304 -4.80 8.95 -7.73
CA GLY A 304 -4.62 7.65 -8.38
C GLY A 304 -5.64 6.62 -7.88
N ILE A 305 -5.61 6.31 -6.59
CA ILE A 305 -6.45 5.24 -6.02
C ILE A 305 -7.93 5.58 -6.04
N THR A 306 -8.29 6.84 -5.79
CA THR A 306 -9.70 7.24 -5.70
C THR A 306 -10.38 7.19 -7.06
N HIS A 307 -9.74 7.74 -8.09
CA HIS A 307 -10.38 7.83 -9.41
C HIS A 307 -10.38 6.52 -10.17
N ILE A 308 -9.39 5.61 -9.95
CA ILE A 308 -9.45 4.27 -10.53
C ILE A 308 -10.57 3.43 -9.89
N THR A 309 -10.75 3.51 -8.58
CA THR A 309 -11.83 2.79 -7.89
C THR A 309 -13.21 3.31 -8.29
N ALA A 310 -13.37 4.63 -8.44
CA ALA A 310 -14.58 5.24 -8.94
C ALA A 310 -14.90 4.82 -10.39
N LEU A 311 -13.88 4.77 -11.27
CA LEU A 311 -14.07 4.32 -12.66
C LEU A 311 -14.55 2.87 -12.74
N ILE A 312 -13.92 1.98 -11.96
CA ILE A 312 -14.32 0.58 -11.86
C ILE A 312 -15.79 0.49 -11.44
N SER A 313 -16.18 1.22 -10.39
CA SER A 313 -17.56 1.24 -9.88
C SER A 313 -18.58 1.74 -10.89
N GLN A 314 -18.22 2.73 -11.71
CA GLN A 314 -19.12 3.36 -12.69
C GLN A 314 -19.25 2.58 -14.00
N LYS A 315 -18.19 1.86 -14.42
CA LYS A 315 -18.08 1.29 -15.76
C LYS A 315 -18.21 -0.22 -15.83
N THR A 316 -18.34 -0.89 -14.68
CA THR A 316 -18.42 -2.35 -14.65
C THR A 316 -19.61 -2.85 -13.82
N SER A 317 -20.06 -4.08 -14.08
CA SER A 317 -21.12 -4.73 -13.31
C SER A 317 -20.65 -5.07 -11.89
N LEU A 318 -21.56 -5.20 -10.92
CA LEU A 318 -21.23 -5.54 -9.53
C LEU A 318 -20.35 -6.81 -9.41
N GLN A 319 -20.56 -7.79 -10.27
CA GLN A 319 -19.77 -9.03 -10.28
C GLN A 319 -18.33 -8.77 -10.76
N THR A 320 -18.16 -7.96 -11.81
CA THR A 320 -16.86 -7.56 -12.35
C THR A 320 -16.12 -6.64 -11.38
N GLN A 321 -16.83 -5.72 -10.71
CA GLN A 321 -16.26 -4.83 -9.68
C GLN A 321 -15.57 -5.61 -8.57
N ALA A 322 -16.23 -6.64 -8.01
CA ALA A 322 -15.65 -7.46 -6.95
C ALA A 322 -14.33 -8.11 -7.38
N SER A 323 -14.25 -8.56 -8.64
CA SER A 323 -13.03 -9.15 -9.20
C SER A 323 -11.94 -8.09 -9.40
N LEU A 324 -12.26 -6.93 -9.96
CA LEU A 324 -11.30 -5.85 -10.20
C LEU A 324 -10.78 -5.23 -8.90
N PHE A 325 -11.64 -5.03 -7.90
CA PHE A 325 -11.19 -4.55 -6.58
C PHE A 325 -10.24 -5.53 -5.88
N SER A 326 -10.42 -6.85 -6.09
CA SER A 326 -9.47 -7.83 -5.57
C SER A 326 -8.12 -7.84 -6.30
N LEU A 327 -8.04 -7.29 -7.52
CA LEU A 327 -6.80 -7.13 -8.27
C LEU A 327 -5.98 -5.91 -7.83
N ILE A 328 -6.60 -4.87 -7.27
CA ILE A 328 -5.89 -3.64 -6.85
C ILE A 328 -4.73 -3.96 -5.88
N PRO A 329 -4.91 -4.70 -4.77
CA PRO A 329 -3.79 -5.05 -3.89
C PRO A 329 -2.70 -5.86 -4.59
N ILE A 330 -3.07 -6.70 -5.57
CA ILE A 330 -2.12 -7.48 -6.37
C ILE A 330 -1.28 -6.55 -7.25
N LEU A 331 -1.93 -5.61 -7.94
CA LEU A 331 -1.25 -4.60 -8.76
C LEU A 331 -0.29 -3.75 -7.92
N LEU A 332 -0.72 -3.31 -6.73
CA LEU A 332 0.14 -2.54 -5.82
C LEU A 332 1.35 -3.35 -5.33
N ALA A 333 1.17 -4.62 -5.00
CA ALA A 333 2.29 -5.49 -4.61
C ALA A 333 3.27 -5.73 -5.77
N LEU A 334 2.76 -5.98 -6.98
CA LEU A 334 3.58 -6.12 -8.18
C LEU A 334 4.30 -4.80 -8.52
N ALA A 335 3.61 -3.66 -8.41
CA ALA A 335 4.21 -2.35 -8.61
C ALA A 335 5.37 -2.11 -7.63
N ARG A 336 5.22 -2.49 -6.36
CA ARG A 336 6.28 -2.42 -5.36
C ARG A 336 7.48 -3.30 -5.76
N MET A 337 7.26 -4.54 -6.19
CA MET A 337 8.36 -5.43 -6.61
C MET A 337 9.13 -4.85 -7.80
N VAL A 338 8.43 -4.34 -8.81
CA VAL A 338 9.03 -3.66 -9.98
C VAL A 338 9.78 -2.41 -9.54
N SER A 339 9.18 -1.59 -8.69
CA SER A 339 9.74 -0.36 -8.15
C SER A 339 11.06 -0.59 -7.42
N VAL A 340 11.10 -1.59 -6.55
CA VAL A 340 12.32 -1.95 -5.77
C VAL A 340 13.42 -2.41 -6.70
N GLY A 341 13.13 -3.24 -7.69
CA GLY A 341 14.10 -3.70 -8.68
C GLY A 341 14.68 -2.55 -9.51
N LEU A 342 13.82 -1.65 -9.99
CA LEU A 342 14.25 -0.44 -10.71
C LEU A 342 15.07 0.49 -9.82
N GLY A 343 14.62 0.72 -8.58
CA GLY A 343 15.32 1.59 -7.62
C GLY A 343 16.72 1.06 -7.29
N ALA A 344 16.86 -0.24 -7.02
CA ALA A 344 18.15 -0.87 -6.75
C ALA A 344 19.11 -0.75 -7.93
N SER A 345 18.64 -1.04 -9.14
CA SER A 345 19.44 -0.94 -10.37
C SER A 345 19.89 0.50 -10.65
N LEU A 346 18.99 1.47 -10.54
CA LEU A 346 19.30 2.87 -10.77
C LEU A 346 20.25 3.43 -9.71
N ASN A 347 20.02 3.14 -8.43
CA ASN A 347 20.88 3.64 -7.35
C ASN A 347 22.30 3.09 -7.43
N SER A 348 22.47 1.81 -7.79
CA SER A 348 23.80 1.19 -7.92
C SER A 348 24.57 1.70 -9.13
N SER A 349 23.89 2.06 -10.22
CA SER A 349 24.52 2.49 -11.47
C SER A 349 24.70 4.01 -11.59
N ALA A 350 23.77 4.79 -11.01
CA ALA A 350 23.65 6.21 -11.28
C ALA A 350 23.53 7.09 -10.01
N GLY A 351 23.38 6.47 -8.85
CA GLY A 351 23.20 7.19 -7.58
C GLY A 351 21.81 7.77 -7.38
N PHE A 352 21.56 8.29 -6.18
CA PHE A 352 20.22 8.78 -5.78
C PHE A 352 19.75 10.00 -6.56
N THR A 353 20.64 10.97 -6.81
CA THR A 353 20.28 12.23 -7.50
C THR A 353 19.72 11.96 -8.90
N LEU A 354 20.43 11.13 -9.69
CA LEU A 354 19.94 10.78 -11.03
C LEU A 354 18.68 9.90 -10.96
N SER A 355 18.61 8.98 -10.00
CA SER A 355 17.42 8.15 -9.78
C SER A 355 16.18 9.00 -9.51
N TRP A 356 16.26 9.96 -8.58
CA TRP A 356 15.15 10.88 -8.29
C TRP A 356 14.77 11.74 -9.49
N SER A 357 15.77 12.24 -10.24
CA SER A 357 15.52 12.99 -11.49
C SER A 357 14.76 12.17 -12.52
N LEU A 358 15.13 10.89 -12.70
CA LEU A 358 14.44 9.96 -13.62
C LEU A 358 13.02 9.66 -13.17
N TYR A 359 12.77 9.45 -11.87
CA TYR A 359 11.41 9.27 -11.35
C TYR A 359 10.57 10.52 -11.52
N GLY A 360 11.16 11.69 -11.31
CA GLY A 360 10.52 12.97 -11.60
C GLY A 360 10.08 13.08 -13.06
N LEU A 361 11.01 12.83 -13.99
CA LEU A 361 10.74 12.84 -15.42
C LEU A 361 9.68 11.79 -15.81
N LEU A 362 9.78 10.58 -15.30
CA LEU A 362 8.82 9.49 -15.58
C LEU A 362 7.40 9.87 -15.11
N GLY A 363 7.27 10.48 -13.92
CA GLY A 363 5.99 11.00 -13.42
C GLY A 363 5.38 12.04 -14.36
N LEU A 364 6.16 13.00 -14.82
CA LEU A 364 5.71 14.03 -15.78
C LEU A 364 5.32 13.40 -17.13
N LEU A 365 6.10 12.45 -17.64
CA LEU A 365 5.80 11.75 -18.89
C LEU A 365 4.51 10.93 -18.79
N LEU A 366 4.32 10.18 -17.69
CA LEU A 366 3.08 9.44 -17.45
C LEU A 366 1.89 10.38 -17.34
N GLY A 367 2.05 11.53 -16.67
CA GLY A 367 1.04 12.58 -16.63
C GLY A 367 0.67 13.08 -18.02
N GLY A 368 1.67 13.36 -18.86
CA GLY A 368 1.48 13.77 -20.26
C GLY A 368 0.76 12.73 -21.10
N VAL A 369 1.14 11.47 -21.00
CA VAL A 369 0.48 10.34 -21.70
C VAL A 369 -0.99 10.20 -21.28
N CYS A 370 -1.27 10.23 -19.96
CA CYS A 370 -2.65 10.19 -19.46
C CYS A 370 -3.49 11.36 -19.98
N TRP A 371 -2.90 12.55 -20.05
CA TRP A 371 -3.60 13.75 -20.54
C TRP A 371 -3.92 13.65 -22.03
N LEU A 372 -2.97 13.22 -22.86
CA LEU A 372 -3.16 13.04 -24.31
C LEU A 372 -4.27 12.01 -24.59
N TRP A 373 -4.22 10.85 -23.94
CA TRP A 373 -5.26 9.83 -24.09
C TRP A 373 -6.62 10.28 -23.60
N GLY A 374 -6.67 11.10 -22.55
CA GLY A 374 -7.91 11.72 -22.06
C GLY A 374 -8.54 12.68 -23.06
N ARG A 375 -7.76 13.31 -23.94
CA ARG A 375 -8.25 14.17 -25.04
C ARG A 375 -8.81 13.35 -26.20
N GLU A 376 -8.11 12.28 -26.63
CA GLU A 376 -8.58 11.40 -27.70
C GLU A 376 -9.89 10.70 -27.36
N ALA A 377 -10.06 10.27 -26.11
CA ALA A 377 -11.31 9.65 -25.65
C ALA A 377 -12.52 10.61 -25.65
N LYS A 378 -12.30 11.93 -25.71
CA LYS A 378 -13.34 12.95 -25.81
C LYS A 378 -13.60 13.43 -27.25
N ALA A 379 -12.72 13.09 -28.20
CA ALA A 379 -12.93 13.47 -29.61
C ALA A 379 -14.19 12.75 -30.12
N PRO A 380 -15.14 13.47 -30.77
CA PRO A 380 -16.32 12.83 -31.36
C PRO A 380 -15.85 11.79 -32.38
N GLN A 381 -16.34 10.54 -32.25
CA GLN A 381 -16.17 9.55 -33.28
C GLN A 381 -16.81 10.12 -34.55
N VAL A 382 -15.98 10.56 -35.50
CA VAL A 382 -16.45 10.93 -36.84
C VAL A 382 -17.16 9.71 -37.39
N SER A 383 -18.50 9.77 -37.43
CA SER A 383 -19.32 8.71 -38.04
C SER A 383 -18.82 8.53 -39.46
N SER A 384 -18.22 7.38 -39.78
CA SER A 384 -17.96 7.03 -41.16
C SER A 384 -19.26 7.08 -41.94
N PRO A 385 -19.32 7.78 -43.10
CA PRO A 385 -20.52 7.80 -43.92
C PRO A 385 -20.88 6.37 -44.27
N ARG A 386 -22.11 5.96 -43.93
CA ARG A 386 -22.70 4.71 -44.41
C ARG A 386 -22.61 4.74 -45.94
N ARG A 387 -21.78 3.89 -46.54
CA ARG A 387 -21.86 3.63 -47.95
C ARG A 387 -23.23 2.98 -48.23
N SER A 388 -24.08 3.71 -48.87
CA SER A 388 -25.34 3.27 -49.48
C SER A 388 -25.08 2.29 -50.62
#